data_a7578cd45cff0af6e32c21a3c99ad973
#
_entry.id   a7578cd45cff0af6e32c21a3c99ad973
#
_cell.length_a   1.000
_cell.length_b   1.000
_cell.length_c   1.000
_cell.angle_alpha   90.00
_cell.angle_beta   90.00
_cell.angle_gamma   90.00
#
_symmetry.space_group_name_H-M   'P 1'
#
loop_
_entity.id
_entity.type
_entity.pdbx_description
1 polymer ?
#
loop_
_entity_poly.entity_id
_entity_poly.type
_entity_poly.pdbx_seq_one_letter_code
_entity_poly.pdbx_strand_id
1 'polypeptide(L)'
;ELKLIIDEIVKTSQPLADKNNNKLNINFQKGLDIVTADQTRVKQIILNLISNACKFTEKGEITLKVEKKKNKSGDLISISVSDTGIGMTKEQMNRLFNSFVQADSSTTRKYGGTGLGLTISKQLAIMMGGDVTVRSEMNKGTTITATFLADYLGASEDIKNKKLTQSSLIENVVSIENQNAKTILIIDDDPTVSELIKRQLTKDAYNVVIANNGKEGIELARKIKPNLITLDILMPEMDGWSVLRTLKADPEVSKIPVVMASILDEKNKGFSLGAADFVSKPI
;
A
#
# COMPACT_ATOMS: atom_id res chain seq x y z
N GLU A 1 2.79 11.76 -16.22
CA GLU A 1 4.13 12.38 -16.03
C GLU A 1 4.67 12.01 -14.65
N LEU A 2 5.82 11.33 -14.61
CA LEU A 2 6.41 10.83 -13.35
C LEU A 2 6.72 11.97 -12.36
N LYS A 3 7.16 13.12 -12.85
CA LYS A 3 7.49 14.27 -12.01
C LYS A 3 6.29 14.79 -11.23
N LEU A 4 5.11 14.88 -11.84
CA LEU A 4 3.89 15.33 -11.15
C LEU A 4 3.51 14.39 -10.00
N ILE A 5 3.68 13.08 -10.22
CA ILE A 5 3.44 12.06 -9.20
C ILE A 5 4.41 12.24 -8.02
N ILE A 6 5.70 12.46 -8.31
CA ILE A 6 6.72 12.70 -7.28
C ILE A 6 6.40 13.97 -6.49
N ASP A 7 6.06 15.07 -7.15
CA ASP A 7 5.74 16.33 -6.51
C ASP A 7 4.50 16.22 -5.59
N GLU A 8 3.48 15.46 -6.01
CA GLU A 8 2.30 15.16 -5.20
C GLU A 8 2.66 14.34 -3.95
N ILE A 9 3.46 13.27 -4.13
CA ILE A 9 3.90 12.41 -3.03
C ILE A 9 4.72 13.19 -2.02
N VAL A 10 5.62 14.04 -2.48
CA VAL A 10 6.47 14.86 -1.60
C VAL A 10 5.62 15.80 -0.76
N LYS A 11 4.66 16.51 -1.36
CA LYS A 11 3.73 17.38 -0.64
C LYS A 11 2.95 16.61 0.44
N THR A 12 2.51 15.41 0.11
CA THR A 12 1.76 14.54 1.04
C THR A 12 2.65 14.00 2.16
N SER A 13 3.95 13.77 1.86
CA SER A 13 4.89 13.18 2.82
C SER A 13 5.60 14.23 3.70
N GLN A 14 5.57 15.52 3.34
CA GLN A 14 6.22 16.58 4.09
C GLN A 14 5.80 16.62 5.57
N PRO A 15 4.50 16.53 5.94
CA PRO A 15 4.08 16.49 7.35
C PRO A 15 4.67 15.31 8.13
N LEU A 16 4.91 14.16 7.47
CA LEU A 16 5.55 13.00 8.11
C LEU A 16 7.03 13.27 8.41
N ALA A 17 7.73 13.94 7.49
CA ALA A 17 9.12 14.33 7.70
C ALA A 17 9.22 15.38 8.82
N ASP A 18 8.35 16.39 8.82
CA ASP A 18 8.32 17.48 9.78
C ASP A 18 8.03 16.98 11.22
N LYS A 19 7.18 15.96 11.37
CA LYS A 19 6.83 15.34 12.65
C LYS A 19 8.06 14.88 13.45
N ASN A 20 9.08 14.38 12.75
CA ASN A 20 10.34 13.92 13.35
C ASN A 20 11.51 14.89 13.09
N ASN A 21 11.21 16.13 12.69
CA ASN A 21 12.20 17.17 12.34
C ASN A 21 13.22 16.71 11.28
N ASN A 22 12.76 15.94 10.30
CA ASN A 22 13.59 15.47 9.19
C ASN A 22 13.52 16.43 8.01
N LYS A 23 14.65 16.56 7.30
CA LYS A 23 14.72 17.30 6.04
C LYS A 23 14.48 16.35 4.86
N LEU A 24 13.48 16.64 4.03
CA LEU A 24 13.18 15.88 2.82
C LEU A 24 13.80 16.55 1.58
N ASN A 25 14.73 15.85 0.93
CA ASN A 25 15.43 16.30 -0.28
C ASN A 25 14.97 15.48 -1.49
N ILE A 26 14.93 16.11 -2.68
CA ILE A 26 14.53 15.44 -3.93
C ILE A 26 15.63 15.64 -4.97
N ASN A 27 16.08 14.53 -5.54
CA ASN A 27 17.02 14.47 -6.65
C ASN A 27 16.35 13.79 -7.84
N PHE A 28 15.80 14.58 -8.75
CA PHE A 28 15.14 14.08 -9.96
C PHE A 28 16.05 14.27 -11.17
N GLN A 29 16.31 13.17 -11.91
CA GLN A 29 17.14 13.24 -13.11
C GLN A 29 16.44 14.06 -14.19
N LYS A 30 17.14 15.03 -14.79
CA LYS A 30 16.62 15.83 -15.90
C LYS A 30 16.32 14.96 -17.13
N GLY A 31 15.22 15.27 -17.83
CA GLY A 31 14.80 14.55 -19.03
C GLY A 31 14.11 13.20 -18.76
N LEU A 32 13.62 12.98 -17.55
CA LEU A 32 12.84 11.80 -17.16
C LEU A 32 11.37 12.20 -16.95
N ASP A 33 10.73 12.71 -17.99
CA ASP A 33 9.40 13.32 -17.80
C ASP A 33 8.25 12.34 -18.03
N ILE A 34 8.41 11.38 -18.96
CA ILE A 34 7.37 10.43 -19.35
C ILE A 34 7.85 9.01 -19.09
N VAL A 35 7.02 8.27 -18.34
CA VAL A 35 7.19 6.85 -18.04
C VAL A 35 5.83 6.18 -18.18
N THR A 36 5.78 5.04 -18.84
CA THR A 36 4.59 4.20 -18.94
C THR A 36 4.64 3.17 -17.82
N ALA A 37 3.91 3.39 -16.74
CA ALA A 37 3.85 2.49 -15.61
C ALA A 37 2.49 2.61 -14.90
N ASP A 38 2.18 1.63 -14.05
CA ASP A 38 1.02 1.70 -13.17
C ASP A 38 1.24 2.79 -12.10
N GLN A 39 0.53 3.90 -12.27
CA GLN A 39 0.66 5.08 -11.40
C GLN A 39 0.37 4.76 -9.93
N THR A 40 -0.65 3.95 -9.66
CA THR A 40 -1.08 3.60 -8.31
C THR A 40 0.01 2.79 -7.61
N ARG A 41 0.56 1.79 -8.28
CA ARG A 41 1.64 0.95 -7.74
C ARG A 41 2.92 1.74 -7.50
N VAL A 42 3.28 2.63 -8.43
CA VAL A 42 4.44 3.53 -8.27
C VAL A 42 4.25 4.44 -7.06
N LYS A 43 3.07 5.08 -6.90
CA LYS A 43 2.75 5.90 -5.72
C LYS A 43 2.85 5.10 -4.43
N GLN A 44 2.28 3.90 -4.39
CA GLN A 44 2.29 3.03 -3.21
C GLN A 44 3.70 2.63 -2.79
N ILE A 45 4.56 2.24 -3.75
CA ILE A 45 5.98 1.95 -3.47
C ILE A 45 6.65 3.17 -2.85
N ILE A 46 6.56 4.35 -3.48
CA ILE A 46 7.29 5.54 -3.04
C ILE A 46 6.82 5.99 -1.65
N LEU A 47 5.50 6.06 -1.42
CA LEU A 47 4.92 6.43 -0.13
C LEU A 47 5.39 5.50 0.97
N ASN A 48 5.42 4.18 0.71
CA ASN A 48 5.90 3.21 1.68
C ASN A 48 7.39 3.40 1.99
N LEU A 49 8.24 3.65 0.99
CA LEU A 49 9.66 3.89 1.21
C LEU A 49 9.90 5.16 2.01
N ILE A 50 9.23 6.28 1.68
CA ILE A 50 9.35 7.56 2.39
C ILE A 50 8.80 7.44 3.81
N SER A 51 7.64 6.81 4.01
CA SER A 51 7.06 6.61 5.34
C SER A 51 8.00 5.82 6.26
N ASN A 52 8.64 4.76 5.74
CA ASN A 52 9.64 4.02 6.49
C ASN A 52 10.85 4.88 6.84
N ALA A 53 11.39 5.65 5.89
CA ALA A 53 12.49 6.56 6.14
C ALA A 53 12.15 7.60 7.22
N CYS A 54 10.95 8.24 7.14
CA CYS A 54 10.48 9.20 8.15
C CYS A 54 10.33 8.58 9.53
N LYS A 55 9.91 7.32 9.59
CA LYS A 55 9.68 6.58 10.83
C LYS A 55 10.98 6.24 11.57
N PHE A 56 12.03 5.89 10.84
CA PHE A 56 13.29 5.41 11.40
C PHE A 56 14.40 6.47 11.42
N THR A 57 14.05 7.71 11.06
CA THR A 57 14.95 8.88 11.12
C THR A 57 14.36 9.93 12.04
N GLU A 58 15.20 10.51 12.88
CA GLU A 58 14.86 11.63 13.77
C GLU A 58 15.93 12.72 13.65
N LYS A 59 15.52 13.96 13.36
CA LYS A 59 16.41 15.12 13.16
C LYS A 59 17.50 14.88 12.11
N GLY A 60 17.15 14.13 11.04
CA GLY A 60 18.07 13.72 9.99
C GLY A 60 17.64 14.17 8.59
N GLU A 61 18.24 13.55 7.59
CA GLU A 61 17.94 13.82 6.19
C GLU A 61 17.36 12.58 5.51
N ILE A 62 16.35 12.81 4.66
CA ILE A 62 15.73 11.80 3.80
C ILE A 62 15.87 12.31 2.38
N THR A 63 16.45 11.51 1.50
CA THR A 63 16.66 11.88 0.09
C THR A 63 15.93 10.91 -0.83
N LEU A 64 14.95 11.42 -1.59
CA LEU A 64 14.32 10.71 -2.69
C LEU A 64 15.11 10.99 -3.97
N LYS A 65 15.67 9.94 -4.58
CA LYS A 65 16.39 10.03 -5.86
C LYS A 65 15.65 9.24 -6.93
N VAL A 66 15.40 9.85 -8.08
CA VAL A 66 14.76 9.23 -9.24
C VAL A 66 15.68 9.33 -10.44
N GLU A 67 16.02 8.19 -11.04
CA GLU A 67 16.93 8.10 -12.17
C GLU A 67 16.54 6.98 -13.14
N LYS A 68 16.94 7.10 -14.39
CA LYS A 68 16.78 6.08 -15.41
C LYS A 68 18.07 5.29 -15.56
N LYS A 69 17.97 3.97 -15.56
CA LYS A 69 19.12 3.06 -15.73
C LYS A 69 18.90 2.20 -16.97
N LYS A 70 19.93 2.06 -17.78
CA LYS A 70 19.92 1.11 -18.90
C LYS A 70 20.09 -0.31 -18.38
N ASN A 71 19.26 -1.23 -18.85
CA ASN A 71 19.37 -2.65 -18.60
C ASN A 71 19.25 -3.44 -19.91
N LYS A 72 19.71 -4.69 -19.92
CA LYS A 72 19.60 -5.59 -21.09
C LYS A 72 18.17 -5.90 -21.49
N SER A 73 17.25 -5.89 -20.54
CA SER A 73 15.83 -6.18 -20.73
C SER A 73 14.96 -4.94 -20.98
N GLY A 74 15.58 -3.76 -21.14
CA GLY A 74 14.88 -2.48 -21.31
C GLY A 74 15.35 -1.44 -20.29
N ASP A 75 14.92 -0.21 -20.48
CA ASP A 75 15.24 0.86 -19.56
C ASP A 75 14.48 0.69 -18.23
N LEU A 76 15.17 0.83 -17.12
CA LEU A 76 14.60 0.77 -15.77
C LEU A 76 14.50 2.17 -15.16
N ILE A 77 13.39 2.44 -14.51
CA ILE A 77 13.28 3.53 -13.55
C ILE A 77 13.79 3.03 -12.21
N SER A 78 14.69 3.78 -11.60
CA SER A 78 15.25 3.50 -10.28
C SER A 78 14.85 4.62 -9.33
N ILE A 79 14.10 4.26 -8.30
CA ILE A 79 13.64 5.16 -7.24
C ILE A 79 14.32 4.71 -5.95
N SER A 80 15.17 5.56 -5.40
CA SER A 80 15.90 5.30 -4.16
C SER A 80 15.46 6.29 -3.09
N VAL A 81 15.15 5.78 -1.90
CA VAL A 81 14.97 6.58 -0.69
C VAL A 81 16.12 6.26 0.26
N SER A 82 16.92 7.28 0.56
CA SER A 82 18.04 7.19 1.49
C SER A 82 17.72 8.02 2.72
N ASP A 83 17.97 7.48 3.90
CA ASP A 83 17.82 8.14 5.17
C ASP A 83 19.13 8.08 5.99
N THR A 84 19.27 9.00 6.95
CA THR A 84 20.37 9.04 7.91
C THR A 84 19.93 8.52 9.30
N GLY A 85 18.97 7.60 9.32
CA GLY A 85 18.39 7.06 10.55
C GLY A 85 19.23 6.00 11.24
N ILE A 86 18.57 5.18 12.05
CA ILE A 86 19.21 4.17 12.91
C ILE A 86 19.96 3.08 12.12
N GLY A 87 19.63 2.86 10.84
CA GLY A 87 20.19 1.76 10.05
C GLY A 87 19.78 0.38 10.55
N MET A 88 20.39 -0.64 9.94
CA MET A 88 20.08 -2.06 10.21
C MET A 88 21.35 -2.92 10.23
N THR A 89 21.30 -4.02 11.01
CA THR A 89 22.30 -5.07 10.99
C THR A 89 22.12 -5.96 9.75
N LYS A 90 23.12 -6.80 9.46
CA LYS A 90 23.02 -7.76 8.35
C LYS A 90 21.90 -8.78 8.55
N GLU A 91 21.71 -9.22 9.80
CA GLU A 91 20.64 -10.18 10.16
C GLU A 91 19.25 -9.54 9.94
N GLN A 92 19.08 -8.26 10.32
CA GLN A 92 17.85 -7.51 10.09
C GLN A 92 17.59 -7.34 8.60
N MET A 93 18.60 -6.96 7.80
CA MET A 93 18.47 -6.85 6.35
C MET A 93 18.05 -8.16 5.67
N ASN A 94 18.62 -9.29 6.10
CA ASN A 94 18.28 -10.61 5.54
C ASN A 94 16.82 -11.03 5.81
N ARG A 95 16.21 -10.48 6.86
CA ARG A 95 14.82 -10.77 7.23
C ARG A 95 13.82 -9.75 6.68
N LEU A 96 14.30 -8.65 6.11
CA LEU A 96 13.49 -7.47 5.77
C LEU A 96 12.36 -7.75 4.77
N PHE A 97 12.56 -8.70 3.86
CA PHE A 97 11.59 -9.08 2.84
C PHE A 97 10.80 -10.36 3.19
N ASN A 98 10.99 -10.90 4.39
CA ASN A 98 10.17 -12.01 4.86
C ASN A 98 8.85 -11.45 5.42
N SER A 99 7.74 -11.98 4.93
CA SER A 99 6.40 -11.56 5.40
C SER A 99 6.27 -11.78 6.91
N PHE A 100 5.72 -10.79 7.61
CA PHE A 100 5.47 -10.82 9.07
C PHE A 100 6.72 -10.89 9.96
N VAL A 101 7.92 -10.72 9.43
CA VAL A 101 9.14 -10.64 10.23
C VAL A 101 9.50 -9.17 10.42
N GLN A 102 9.32 -8.69 11.65
CA GLN A 102 9.84 -7.38 12.06
C GLN A 102 11.30 -7.52 12.52
N ALA A 103 12.09 -6.50 12.26
CA ALA A 103 13.53 -6.53 12.55
C ALA A 103 13.85 -6.74 14.03
N ASP A 104 12.94 -6.32 14.96
CA ASP A 104 13.09 -6.53 16.41
C ASP A 104 11.76 -6.32 17.16
N SER A 105 11.48 -7.15 18.17
CA SER A 105 10.35 -7.00 19.09
C SER A 105 10.47 -5.77 20.01
N SER A 106 11.66 -5.23 20.18
CA SER A 106 11.94 -4.02 20.98
C SER A 106 11.61 -2.72 20.23
N THR A 107 11.77 -2.69 18.90
CA THR A 107 11.41 -1.56 18.05
C THR A 107 9.91 -1.44 17.84
N THR A 108 9.14 -2.53 18.00
CA THR A 108 7.68 -2.58 17.85
C THR A 108 6.97 -1.66 18.85
N ARG A 109 7.46 -1.56 20.09
CA ARG A 109 6.86 -0.70 21.12
C ARG A 109 7.04 0.80 20.83
N LYS A 110 8.10 1.17 20.13
CA LYS A 110 8.43 2.59 19.89
C LYS A 110 7.96 3.10 18.52
N TYR A 111 7.94 2.23 17.50
CA TYR A 111 7.73 2.67 16.12
C TYR A 111 6.57 1.98 15.38
N GLY A 112 5.94 0.92 15.90
CA GLY A 112 4.77 0.23 15.31
C GLY A 112 4.97 -0.22 13.84
N GLY A 113 4.10 -1.07 13.31
CA GLY A 113 4.07 -1.48 11.90
C GLY A 113 3.98 -2.99 11.73
N THR A 114 3.41 -3.45 10.63
CA THR A 114 3.09 -4.87 10.38
C THR A 114 4.24 -5.68 9.75
N GLY A 115 5.30 -5.01 9.28
CA GLY A 115 6.42 -5.67 8.59
C GLY A 115 6.11 -6.10 7.14
N LEU A 116 4.96 -5.74 6.60
CA LEU A 116 4.53 -6.15 5.25
C LEU A 116 4.87 -5.14 4.15
N GLY A 117 5.15 -3.87 4.48
CA GLY A 117 5.30 -2.80 3.51
C GLY A 117 6.37 -3.04 2.46
N LEU A 118 7.55 -3.40 2.89
CA LEU A 118 8.66 -3.66 1.97
C LEU A 118 8.45 -4.94 1.16
N THR A 119 7.78 -5.93 1.73
CA THR A 119 7.41 -7.16 1.02
C THR A 119 6.42 -6.85 -0.09
N ILE A 120 5.39 -6.04 0.18
CA ILE A 120 4.42 -5.58 -0.83
C ILE A 120 5.13 -4.71 -1.89
N SER A 121 5.95 -3.74 -1.48
CA SER A 121 6.72 -2.92 -2.43
C SER A 121 7.60 -3.78 -3.34
N LYS A 122 8.19 -4.84 -2.82
CA LYS A 122 8.98 -5.78 -3.62
C LYS A 122 8.12 -6.55 -4.61
N GLN A 123 6.96 -7.06 -4.20
CA GLN A 123 6.04 -7.76 -5.11
C GLN A 123 5.54 -6.81 -6.22
N LEU A 124 5.14 -5.58 -5.88
CA LEU A 124 4.72 -4.59 -6.87
C LEU A 124 5.84 -4.25 -7.88
N ALA A 125 7.08 -4.08 -7.39
CA ALA A 125 8.23 -3.85 -8.26
C ALA A 125 8.51 -5.03 -9.20
N ILE A 126 8.45 -6.26 -8.68
CA ILE A 126 8.60 -7.50 -9.47
C ILE A 126 7.51 -7.59 -10.54
N MET A 127 6.26 -7.32 -10.20
CA MET A 127 5.15 -7.30 -11.16
C MET A 127 5.35 -6.28 -12.28
N MET A 128 6.09 -5.19 -12.02
CA MET A 128 6.45 -4.19 -13.02
C MET A 128 7.81 -4.46 -13.69
N GLY A 129 8.33 -5.69 -13.60
CA GLY A 129 9.56 -6.12 -14.25
C GLY A 129 10.85 -5.63 -13.57
N GLY A 130 10.79 -5.27 -12.31
CA GLY A 130 11.92 -4.81 -11.52
C GLY A 130 12.15 -5.55 -10.21
N ASP A 131 12.71 -4.89 -9.20
CA ASP A 131 12.97 -5.46 -7.88
C ASP A 131 13.12 -4.35 -6.83
N VAL A 132 13.15 -4.73 -5.54
CA VAL A 132 13.51 -3.85 -4.42
C VAL A 132 14.76 -4.38 -3.73
N THR A 133 15.74 -3.50 -3.56
CA THR A 133 17.00 -3.81 -2.88
C THR A 133 17.23 -2.87 -1.71
N VAL A 134 17.98 -3.34 -0.69
CA VAL A 134 18.31 -2.58 0.50
C VAL A 134 19.82 -2.54 0.72
N ARG A 135 20.31 -1.38 1.17
CA ARG A 135 21.67 -1.19 1.72
C ARG A 135 21.53 -0.42 3.02
N SER A 136 22.10 -0.93 4.08
CA SER A 136 22.01 -0.28 5.40
C SER A 136 23.23 -0.59 6.22
N GLU A 137 23.58 0.36 7.08
CA GLU A 137 24.62 0.21 8.08
C GLU A 137 24.14 0.85 9.39
N MET A 138 24.33 0.15 10.49
CA MET A 138 23.88 0.59 11.81
C MET A 138 24.42 1.99 12.13
N ASN A 139 23.55 2.89 12.56
CA ASN A 139 23.81 4.30 12.89
C ASN A 139 24.32 5.17 11.72
N LYS A 140 24.25 4.68 10.49
CA LYS A 140 24.57 5.47 9.27
C LYS A 140 23.37 5.69 8.37
N GLY A 141 22.30 4.91 8.59
CA GLY A 141 21.06 5.01 7.85
C GLY A 141 20.83 3.87 6.87
N THR A 142 19.80 4.05 6.04
CA THR A 142 19.33 3.03 5.10
C THR A 142 19.10 3.64 3.73
N THR A 143 19.37 2.87 2.69
CA THR A 143 18.97 3.17 1.31
C THR A 143 18.17 2.01 0.78
N ILE A 144 16.91 2.26 0.43
CA ILE A 144 16.04 1.28 -0.23
C ILE A 144 15.84 1.76 -1.66
N THR A 145 16.07 0.88 -2.62
CA THR A 145 15.95 1.18 -4.05
C THR A 145 14.93 0.25 -4.68
N ALA A 146 13.86 0.82 -5.22
CA ALA A 146 12.90 0.12 -6.07
C ALA A 146 13.23 0.39 -7.54
N THR A 147 13.14 -0.63 -8.38
CA THR A 147 13.29 -0.53 -9.83
C THR A 147 12.06 -1.08 -10.51
N PHE A 148 11.73 -0.57 -11.71
CA PHE A 148 10.69 -1.09 -12.58
C PHE A 148 10.95 -0.68 -14.03
N LEU A 149 10.35 -1.38 -15.01
CA LEU A 149 10.52 -1.07 -16.43
C LEU A 149 9.95 0.30 -16.75
N ALA A 150 10.69 1.10 -17.54
CA ALA A 150 10.29 2.45 -17.96
C ALA A 150 9.06 2.43 -18.90
N ASP A 151 8.89 1.33 -19.64
CA ASP A 151 7.78 1.11 -20.56
C ASP A 151 7.03 -0.17 -20.17
N TYR A 152 6.49 -0.18 -18.94
CA TYR A 152 5.66 -1.27 -18.45
C TYR A 152 4.23 -1.09 -18.96
N LEU A 153 3.89 -1.77 -20.04
CA LEU A 153 2.54 -1.80 -20.63
C LEU A 153 1.62 -2.77 -19.89
N GLY A 154 1.74 -2.97 -18.60
CA GLY A 154 0.88 -3.85 -17.80
C GLY A 154 0.50 -5.16 -18.52
N ALA A 155 0.25 -6.23 -17.86
CA ALA A 155 -0.29 -7.47 -18.43
C ALA A 155 -1.74 -7.30 -18.94
N SER A 156 -1.97 -6.31 -19.82
CA SER A 156 -3.31 -5.93 -20.29
C SER A 156 -3.79 -6.74 -21.50
N GLU A 157 -3.01 -7.67 -22.04
CA GLU A 157 -3.47 -8.51 -23.15
C GLU A 157 -4.10 -9.84 -22.71
N ASP A 158 -3.69 -10.42 -21.58
CA ASP A 158 -4.31 -11.66 -21.11
C ASP A 158 -5.65 -11.48 -20.37
N ILE A 159 -5.95 -10.25 -19.91
CA ILE A 159 -7.21 -9.94 -19.22
C ILE A 159 -8.30 -9.43 -20.19
N LYS A 160 -7.93 -8.86 -21.35
CA LYS A 160 -8.90 -8.37 -22.34
C LYS A 160 -9.66 -9.46 -23.10
N ASN A 161 -9.21 -10.70 -23.09
CA ASN A 161 -9.91 -11.82 -23.74
C ASN A 161 -10.88 -12.58 -22.82
N LYS A 162 -10.95 -12.23 -21.53
CA LYS A 162 -12.10 -12.56 -20.69
C LYS A 162 -12.99 -11.34 -20.54
N LYS A 163 -13.75 -11.00 -21.58
CA LYS A 163 -15.03 -10.30 -21.40
C LYS A 163 -15.93 -11.22 -20.58
N LEU A 164 -15.78 -11.19 -19.29
CA LEU A 164 -16.82 -11.61 -18.38
C LEU A 164 -17.91 -10.55 -18.49
N THR A 165 -18.99 -10.90 -19.15
CA THR A 165 -20.24 -10.14 -19.15
C THR A 165 -20.59 -9.79 -17.69
N GLN A 166 -21.00 -8.55 -17.45
CA GLN A 166 -21.41 -8.04 -16.12
C GLN A 166 -22.41 -8.94 -15.37
N SER A 167 -23.08 -9.87 -16.06
CA SER A 167 -23.97 -10.87 -15.47
C SER A 167 -23.25 -12.00 -14.71
N SER A 168 -22.00 -12.34 -15.05
CA SER A 168 -21.29 -13.47 -14.39
C SER A 168 -20.51 -13.05 -13.14
N LEU A 169 -20.34 -11.75 -12.88
CA LEU A 169 -19.70 -11.24 -11.67
C LEU A 169 -20.63 -11.32 -10.44
N ILE A 170 -21.94 -11.41 -10.68
CA ILE A 170 -22.94 -11.51 -9.60
C ILE A 170 -23.10 -12.96 -9.12
N GLU A 171 -22.75 -13.95 -9.92
CA GLU A 171 -22.90 -15.38 -9.57
C GLU A 171 -21.69 -15.97 -8.81
N ASN A 172 -20.53 -15.32 -8.84
CA ASN A 172 -19.35 -15.72 -8.02
C ASN A 172 -19.33 -15.14 -6.60
N VAL A 173 -20.36 -14.38 -6.22
CA VAL A 173 -20.57 -13.94 -4.86
C VAL A 173 -21.38 -15.02 -4.13
N VAL A 174 -20.71 -15.80 -3.34
CA VAL A 174 -21.29 -16.73 -2.36
C VAL A 174 -21.10 -18.21 -2.71
N SER A 175 -19.87 -18.63 -2.82
CA SER A 175 -19.51 -19.87 -2.14
C SER A 175 -19.13 -19.47 -0.71
N ILE A 176 -20.11 -19.28 0.16
CA ILE A 176 -19.88 -19.23 1.62
C ILE A 176 -19.50 -20.65 1.99
N GLU A 177 -18.20 -20.93 1.98
CA GLU A 177 -17.66 -22.27 2.24
C GLU A 177 -17.97 -22.74 3.67
N ASN A 178 -18.36 -21.82 4.55
CA ASN A 178 -18.69 -22.16 5.92
C ASN A 178 -19.80 -21.24 6.46
N GLN A 179 -21.03 -21.77 6.60
CA GLN A 179 -22.22 -21.01 7.05
C GLN A 179 -22.05 -20.40 8.45
N ASN A 180 -21.13 -20.91 9.26
CA ASN A 180 -20.83 -20.42 10.61
C ASN A 180 -19.64 -19.46 10.70
N ALA A 181 -18.89 -19.25 9.63
CA ALA A 181 -17.73 -18.35 9.62
C ALA A 181 -18.16 -16.89 9.50
N LYS A 182 -17.45 -16.01 10.22
CA LYS A 182 -17.66 -14.57 10.10
C LYS A 182 -17.18 -14.09 8.73
N THR A 183 -17.94 -13.18 8.12
CA THR A 183 -17.65 -12.63 6.80
C THR A 183 -16.95 -11.26 6.93
N ILE A 184 -15.83 -11.09 6.24
CA ILE A 184 -15.09 -9.84 6.14
C ILE A 184 -15.16 -9.34 4.70
N LEU A 185 -15.55 -8.07 4.51
CA LEU A 185 -15.52 -7.40 3.23
C LEU A 185 -14.25 -6.55 3.15
N ILE A 186 -13.42 -6.80 2.14
CA ILE A 186 -12.24 -6.02 1.81
C ILE A 186 -12.62 -5.05 0.69
N ILE A 187 -12.42 -3.75 0.89
CA ILE A 187 -12.62 -2.71 -0.12
C ILE A 187 -11.27 -2.07 -0.41
N ASP A 188 -10.66 -2.45 -1.53
CA ASP A 188 -9.31 -2.03 -1.93
C ASP A 188 -9.18 -2.17 -3.45
N ASP A 189 -8.67 -1.16 -4.15
CA ASP A 189 -8.51 -1.17 -5.60
C ASP A 189 -7.29 -1.95 -6.08
N ASP A 190 -6.39 -2.33 -5.17
CA ASP A 190 -5.25 -3.19 -5.49
C ASP A 190 -5.60 -4.68 -5.31
N PRO A 191 -5.78 -5.42 -6.42
CA PRO A 191 -6.12 -6.85 -6.35
C PRO A 191 -5.02 -7.68 -5.69
N THR A 192 -3.75 -7.21 -5.71
CA THR A 192 -2.63 -7.92 -5.08
C THR A 192 -2.71 -7.83 -3.56
N VAL A 193 -3.01 -6.63 -3.05
CA VAL A 193 -3.20 -6.38 -1.62
C VAL A 193 -4.43 -7.14 -1.12
N SER A 194 -5.54 -7.02 -1.83
CA SER A 194 -6.80 -7.70 -1.50
C SER A 194 -6.64 -9.22 -1.43
N GLU A 195 -5.97 -9.82 -2.40
CA GLU A 195 -5.75 -11.28 -2.44
C GLU A 195 -4.78 -11.73 -1.32
N LEU A 196 -3.77 -10.91 -0.97
CA LEU A 196 -2.86 -11.22 0.13
C LEU A 196 -3.60 -11.22 1.47
N ILE A 197 -4.43 -10.20 1.73
CA ILE A 197 -5.26 -10.10 2.93
C ILE A 197 -6.25 -11.27 2.97
N LYS A 198 -6.92 -11.58 1.85
CA LYS A 198 -7.83 -12.70 1.73
C LYS A 198 -7.18 -14.03 2.11
N ARG A 199 -6.00 -14.33 1.55
CA ARG A 199 -5.26 -15.56 1.87
C ARG A 199 -4.95 -15.69 3.35
N GLN A 200 -4.62 -14.59 4.01
CA GLN A 200 -4.35 -14.61 5.44
C GLN A 200 -5.63 -14.85 6.26
N LEU A 201 -6.68 -14.09 5.99
CA LEU A 201 -7.95 -14.23 6.72
C LEU A 201 -8.63 -15.58 6.48
N THR A 202 -8.48 -16.16 5.29
CA THR A 202 -9.01 -17.49 4.99
C THR A 202 -8.31 -18.60 5.80
N LYS A 203 -7.00 -18.46 6.10
CA LYS A 203 -6.30 -19.37 7.01
C LYS A 203 -6.88 -19.36 8.43
N ASP A 204 -7.39 -18.20 8.85
CA ASP A 204 -8.02 -18.01 10.16
C ASP A 204 -9.53 -18.31 10.12
N ALA A 205 -9.99 -19.05 9.09
CA ALA A 205 -11.36 -19.51 8.89
C ALA A 205 -12.42 -18.40 8.75
N TYR A 206 -12.06 -17.22 8.25
CA TYR A 206 -13.01 -16.18 7.86
C TYR A 206 -13.47 -16.38 6.42
N ASN A 207 -14.75 -16.06 6.16
CA ASN A 207 -15.24 -15.86 4.80
C ASN A 207 -14.81 -14.46 4.32
N VAL A 208 -14.21 -14.36 3.14
CA VAL A 208 -13.68 -13.09 2.63
C VAL A 208 -14.29 -12.75 1.28
N VAL A 209 -14.87 -11.56 1.20
CA VAL A 209 -15.40 -10.97 -0.05
C VAL A 209 -14.56 -9.75 -0.38
N ILE A 210 -14.24 -9.56 -1.66
CA ILE A 210 -13.43 -8.43 -2.15
C ILE A 210 -14.30 -7.53 -3.02
N ALA A 211 -14.19 -6.22 -2.80
CA ALA A 211 -14.68 -5.17 -3.68
C ALA A 211 -13.48 -4.36 -4.19
N ASN A 212 -13.42 -4.13 -5.50
CA ASN A 212 -12.28 -3.49 -6.15
C ASN A 212 -12.42 -1.96 -6.26
N ASN A 213 -13.49 -1.39 -5.73
CA ASN A 213 -13.73 0.06 -5.69
C ASN A 213 -14.79 0.40 -4.65
N GLY A 214 -14.89 1.69 -4.32
CA GLY A 214 -15.80 2.15 -3.28
C GLY A 214 -17.28 1.93 -3.56
N LYS A 215 -17.73 2.06 -4.84
CA LYS A 215 -19.13 1.85 -5.21
C LYS A 215 -19.54 0.39 -5.02
N GLU A 216 -18.75 -0.54 -5.57
CA GLU A 216 -18.93 -1.97 -5.40
C GLU A 216 -18.92 -2.35 -3.91
N GLY A 217 -18.00 -1.77 -3.13
CA GLY A 217 -17.91 -1.99 -1.69
C GLY A 217 -19.18 -1.60 -0.94
N ILE A 218 -19.79 -0.47 -1.23
CA ILE A 218 -21.04 -0.03 -0.61
C ILE A 218 -22.20 -0.97 -0.99
N GLU A 219 -22.30 -1.36 -2.25
CA GLU A 219 -23.36 -2.29 -2.74
C GLU A 219 -23.22 -3.67 -2.08
N LEU A 220 -22.00 -4.22 -2.03
CA LEU A 220 -21.73 -5.49 -1.36
C LEU A 220 -21.99 -5.43 0.14
N ALA A 221 -21.59 -4.33 0.82
CA ALA A 221 -21.87 -4.18 2.25
C ALA A 221 -23.36 -4.27 2.56
N ARG A 222 -24.23 -3.64 1.76
CA ARG A 222 -25.70 -3.72 1.89
C ARG A 222 -26.21 -5.14 1.65
N LYS A 223 -25.69 -5.82 0.62
CA LYS A 223 -26.15 -7.14 0.18
C LYS A 223 -25.78 -8.25 1.14
N ILE A 224 -24.51 -8.28 1.60
CA ILE A 224 -23.98 -9.39 2.40
C ILE A 224 -23.96 -9.12 3.90
N LYS A 225 -24.09 -7.83 4.32
CA LYS A 225 -24.04 -7.39 5.71
C LYS A 225 -22.88 -8.03 6.48
N PRO A 226 -21.61 -7.75 6.09
CA PRO A 226 -20.44 -8.43 6.65
C PRO A 226 -20.27 -8.12 8.13
N ASN A 227 -19.51 -8.94 8.83
CA ASN A 227 -19.18 -8.74 10.25
C ASN A 227 -18.13 -7.63 10.45
N LEU A 228 -17.30 -7.38 9.44
CA LEU A 228 -16.25 -6.35 9.42
C LEU A 228 -16.02 -5.89 7.99
N ILE A 229 -15.65 -4.63 7.83
CA ILE A 229 -15.17 -4.06 6.56
C ILE A 229 -13.74 -3.56 6.77
N THR A 230 -12.80 -3.95 5.91
CA THR A 230 -11.53 -3.26 5.75
C THR A 230 -11.63 -2.34 4.55
N LEU A 231 -11.17 -1.09 4.69
CA LEU A 231 -11.38 -0.05 3.70
C LEU A 231 -10.10 0.71 3.44
N ASP A 232 -9.63 0.66 2.19
CA ASP A 232 -8.52 1.51 1.76
C ASP A 232 -8.95 2.97 1.66
N ILE A 233 -8.03 3.87 1.97
CA ILE A 233 -8.24 5.32 1.85
C ILE A 233 -7.95 5.79 0.42
N LEU A 234 -6.90 5.28 -0.20
CA LEU A 234 -6.38 5.77 -1.47
C LEU A 234 -6.94 4.97 -2.66
N MET A 235 -8.21 5.15 -2.97
CA MET A 235 -8.85 4.52 -4.13
C MET A 235 -9.20 5.54 -5.21
N PRO A 236 -9.15 5.16 -6.50
CA PRO A 236 -9.61 6.01 -7.60
C PRO A 236 -11.13 6.23 -7.57
N GLU A 237 -11.61 7.30 -8.21
CA GLU A 237 -13.00 7.72 -8.33
C GLU A 237 -13.69 8.09 -7.00
N MET A 238 -13.68 7.21 -6.01
CA MET A 238 -14.28 7.43 -4.70
C MET A 238 -13.28 7.04 -3.61
N ASP A 239 -12.75 8.04 -2.89
CA ASP A 239 -11.81 7.81 -1.79
C ASP A 239 -12.47 7.10 -0.60
N GLY A 240 -11.66 6.43 0.22
CA GLY A 240 -12.15 5.68 1.37
C GLY A 240 -12.87 6.53 2.41
N TRP A 241 -12.57 7.83 2.51
CA TRP A 241 -13.29 8.74 3.40
C TRP A 241 -14.74 8.94 2.96
N SER A 242 -14.97 9.05 1.66
CA SER A 242 -16.30 9.16 1.06
C SER A 242 -17.09 7.88 1.21
N VAL A 243 -16.45 6.73 1.05
CA VAL A 243 -17.04 5.41 1.31
C VAL A 243 -17.43 5.27 2.78
N LEU A 244 -16.53 5.59 3.72
CA LEU A 244 -16.80 5.53 5.16
C LEU A 244 -18.02 6.39 5.54
N ARG A 245 -18.06 7.64 5.09
CA ARG A 245 -19.21 8.53 5.33
C ARG A 245 -20.50 7.95 4.81
N THR A 246 -20.50 7.37 3.61
CA THR A 246 -21.68 6.76 3.01
C THR A 246 -22.15 5.55 3.81
N LEU A 247 -21.23 4.65 4.21
CA LEU A 247 -21.56 3.50 5.03
C LEU A 247 -22.10 3.89 6.41
N LYS A 248 -21.52 4.91 7.06
CA LYS A 248 -21.95 5.39 8.39
C LYS A 248 -23.25 6.19 8.36
N ALA A 249 -23.59 6.79 7.24
CA ALA A 249 -24.87 7.45 7.03
C ALA A 249 -26.02 6.49 6.68
N ASP A 250 -25.73 5.24 6.30
CA ASP A 250 -26.71 4.25 5.87
C ASP A 250 -27.24 3.42 7.06
N PRO A 251 -28.52 3.52 7.45
CA PRO A 251 -29.09 2.81 8.61
C PRO A 251 -28.92 1.30 8.58
N GLU A 252 -28.84 0.69 7.37
CA GLU A 252 -28.73 -0.77 7.23
C GLU A 252 -27.33 -1.32 7.55
N VAL A 253 -26.29 -0.52 7.30
CA VAL A 253 -24.87 -0.96 7.40
C VAL A 253 -24.05 -0.10 8.35
N SER A 254 -24.60 1.01 8.90
CA SER A 254 -23.87 1.94 9.76
C SER A 254 -23.25 1.30 11.00
N LYS A 255 -23.85 0.23 11.52
CA LYS A 255 -23.36 -0.50 12.70
C LYS A 255 -22.21 -1.46 12.40
N ILE A 256 -21.95 -1.76 11.12
CA ILE A 256 -20.83 -2.64 10.75
C ILE A 256 -19.52 -1.94 11.09
N PRO A 257 -18.61 -2.58 11.85
CA PRO A 257 -17.30 -2.01 12.14
C PRO A 257 -16.49 -1.86 10.85
N VAL A 258 -15.91 -0.67 10.65
CA VAL A 258 -15.05 -0.36 9.50
C VAL A 258 -13.64 -0.08 10.03
N VAL A 259 -12.68 -0.86 9.60
CA VAL A 259 -11.25 -0.66 9.85
C VAL A 259 -10.65 0.02 8.64
N MET A 260 -10.14 1.23 8.84
CA MET A 260 -9.48 1.98 7.79
C MET A 260 -8.07 1.46 7.58
N ALA A 261 -7.68 1.26 6.34
CA ALA A 261 -6.32 0.90 5.96
C ALA A 261 -5.65 2.09 5.25
N SER A 262 -4.51 2.58 5.75
CA SER A 262 -3.82 3.73 5.16
C SER A 262 -2.32 3.68 5.37
N ILE A 263 -1.58 4.26 4.42
CA ILE A 263 -0.16 4.56 4.56
C ILE A 263 0.06 5.78 5.47
N LEU A 264 -0.94 6.67 5.58
CA LEU A 264 -0.88 7.93 6.34
C LEU A 264 -1.49 7.75 7.74
N ASP A 265 -0.88 8.35 8.76
CA ASP A 265 -1.38 8.32 10.15
C ASP A 265 -2.48 9.38 10.36
N GLU A 266 -3.65 9.15 9.76
CA GLU A 266 -4.84 10.02 9.89
C GLU A 266 -5.89 9.45 10.85
N LYS A 267 -5.46 8.75 11.91
CA LYS A 267 -6.34 8.07 12.88
C LYS A 267 -7.42 8.96 13.45
N ASN A 268 -7.06 10.19 13.86
CA ASN A 268 -8.01 11.13 14.45
C ASN A 268 -9.18 11.46 13.51
N LYS A 269 -8.91 11.62 12.21
CA LYS A 269 -9.92 11.84 11.17
C LYS A 269 -10.80 10.60 10.99
N GLY A 270 -10.20 9.40 10.98
CA GLY A 270 -10.93 8.16 10.86
C GLY A 270 -11.93 7.95 12.01
N PHE A 271 -11.50 8.12 13.24
CA PHE A 271 -12.37 7.97 14.41
C PHE A 271 -13.48 9.02 14.45
N SER A 272 -13.20 10.27 14.07
CA SER A 272 -14.22 11.33 14.01
C SER A 272 -15.32 11.05 12.97
N LEU A 273 -15.02 10.28 11.94
CA LEU A 273 -15.98 9.85 10.90
C LEU A 273 -16.64 8.49 11.22
N GLY A 274 -16.36 7.90 12.37
CA GLY A 274 -17.01 6.67 12.84
C GLY A 274 -16.29 5.38 12.43
N ALA A 275 -15.01 5.43 12.07
CA ALA A 275 -14.20 4.21 11.93
C ALA A 275 -14.07 3.49 13.28
N ALA A 276 -14.09 2.16 13.26
CA ALA A 276 -13.92 1.34 14.45
C ALA A 276 -12.44 1.22 14.86
N ASP A 277 -11.56 1.17 13.86
CA ASP A 277 -10.12 1.10 14.06
C ASP A 277 -9.37 1.60 12.82
N PHE A 278 -8.07 1.71 12.94
CA PHE A 278 -7.19 2.20 11.91
C PHE A 278 -5.91 1.37 11.86
N VAL A 279 -5.66 0.77 10.72
CA VAL A 279 -4.46 -0.02 10.46
C VAL A 279 -3.59 0.72 9.47
N SER A 280 -2.33 0.97 9.85
CA SER A 280 -1.38 1.54 8.91
C SER A 280 -0.98 0.49 7.87
N LYS A 281 -1.22 0.79 6.59
CA LYS A 281 -0.63 -0.01 5.51
C LYS A 281 0.90 0.11 5.58
N PRO A 282 1.54 -0.96 5.30
CA PRO A 282 1.00 -2.23 4.83
C PRO A 282 0.47 -3.11 5.97
N ILE A 283 -0.70 -3.70 5.72
CA ILE A 283 -1.39 -4.59 6.65
C ILE A 283 -0.67 -5.95 6.72
#